data_2390fcf5ebcb831a96e9c62e9d004104
#
_entry.id   2390fcf5ebcb831a96e9c62e9d004104
#
_cell.length_a   1.000
_cell.length_b   1.000
_cell.length_c   1.000
_cell.angle_alpha   90.00
_cell.angle_beta   90.00
_cell.angle_gamma   90.00
#
_symmetry.space_group_name_H-M   'P 1'
#
loop_
_entity.id
_entity.type
_entity.pdbx_description
1 polymer ?
#
loop_
_entity_poly.entity_id
_entity_poly.type
_entity_poly.pdbx_seq_one_letter_code
_entity_poly.pdbx_strand_id
1 'polypeptide(L)'
;MKILLLILAIVALVFLISKQSEAANTPKPGDTAPDFRLVDQNGTIRSLSDFSGQWVVLYFYPKDDTPGCTKEACSFRDDLTTLEKLGAKVVGVSVDDSDSHSKFASKYHLPFPLLADADGRVADSYGALTNLLLLKIAKRYTFLIDPKGKIAKVYLSVDTSRHSQEIVDDLKN
;
A
#
# COMPACT_ATOMS: atom_id res chain seq x y z
N MET A 1 34.24 -15.81 -23.40
CA MET A 1 34.20 -16.03 -21.94
C MET A 1 34.32 -14.73 -21.15
N LYS A 2 35.32 -13.86 -21.34
CA LYS A 2 35.50 -12.58 -20.60
C LYS A 2 34.37 -11.58 -20.79
N ILE A 3 33.82 -11.42 -22.02
CA ILE A 3 32.71 -10.51 -22.32
C ILE A 3 31.42 -10.94 -21.61
N LEU A 4 31.12 -12.24 -21.57
CA LEU A 4 29.95 -12.79 -20.89
C LEU A 4 30.01 -12.55 -19.37
N LEU A 5 31.20 -12.71 -18.78
CA LEU A 5 31.42 -12.45 -17.35
C LEU A 5 31.25 -10.93 -17.04
N LEU A 6 31.70 -10.07 -17.94
CA LEU A 6 31.53 -8.61 -17.79
C LEU A 6 30.05 -8.21 -17.85
N ILE A 7 29.28 -8.77 -18.78
CA ILE A 7 27.85 -8.51 -18.90
C ILE A 7 27.11 -9.00 -17.64
N LEU A 8 27.42 -10.19 -17.14
CA LEU A 8 26.83 -10.72 -15.90
C LEU A 8 27.15 -9.85 -14.68
N ALA A 9 28.40 -9.35 -14.59
CA ALA A 9 28.81 -8.44 -13.51
C ALA A 9 28.07 -7.10 -13.58
N ILE A 10 27.87 -6.53 -14.77
CA ILE A 10 27.12 -5.28 -14.97
C ILE A 10 25.65 -5.50 -14.60
N VAL A 11 25.04 -6.59 -15.04
CA VAL A 11 23.64 -6.91 -14.72
C VAL A 11 23.46 -7.09 -13.21
N ALA A 12 24.39 -7.80 -12.54
CA ALA A 12 24.36 -7.96 -11.09
C ALA A 12 24.53 -6.63 -10.34
N LEU A 13 25.43 -5.76 -10.83
CA LEU A 13 25.65 -4.43 -10.24
C LEU A 13 24.43 -3.54 -10.42
N VAL A 14 23.82 -3.51 -11.60
CA VAL A 14 22.59 -2.75 -11.87
C VAL A 14 21.45 -3.27 -10.98
N PHE A 15 21.33 -4.58 -10.80
CA PHE A 15 20.33 -5.20 -9.92
C PHE A 15 20.56 -4.85 -8.44
N LEU A 16 21.81 -4.81 -7.99
CA LEU A 16 22.17 -4.39 -6.63
C LEU A 16 21.87 -2.90 -6.38
N ILE A 17 22.21 -2.04 -7.34
CA ILE A 17 21.93 -0.59 -7.27
C ILE A 17 20.42 -0.34 -7.24
N SER A 18 19.63 -1.04 -8.07
CA SER A 18 18.18 -0.90 -8.08
C SER A 18 17.53 -1.34 -6.76
N LYS A 19 17.99 -2.45 -6.18
CA LYS A 19 17.52 -2.92 -4.85
C LYS A 19 17.87 -1.94 -3.72
N GLN A 20 19.03 -1.31 -3.79
CA GLN A 20 19.48 -0.35 -2.79
C GLN A 20 18.70 0.98 -2.88
N SER A 21 18.32 1.40 -4.09
CA SER A 21 17.46 2.57 -4.32
C SER A 21 16.03 2.35 -3.82
N GLU A 22 15.46 1.15 -3.99
CA GLU A 22 14.12 0.81 -3.48
C GLU A 22 14.05 0.81 -1.94
N ALA A 23 15.09 0.29 -1.28
CA ALA A 23 15.19 0.28 0.18
C ALA A 23 15.39 1.70 0.79
N ALA A 24 15.96 2.62 0.01
CA ALA A 24 16.24 3.99 0.45
C ALA A 24 14.97 4.86 0.51
N ASN A 25 13.91 4.52 -0.25
CA ASN A 25 12.70 5.32 -0.39
C ASN A 25 11.54 4.87 0.51
N THR A 26 11.63 3.70 1.15
CA THR A 26 10.55 3.21 2.01
C THR A 26 10.57 3.94 3.36
N PRO A 27 9.50 4.67 3.72
CA PRO A 27 9.39 5.34 5.01
C PRO A 27 9.55 4.35 6.16
N LYS A 28 10.21 4.79 7.23
CA LYS A 28 10.50 3.97 8.42
C LYS A 28 9.67 4.46 9.61
N PRO A 29 9.51 3.64 10.65
CA PRO A 29 8.90 4.08 11.90
C PRO A 29 9.57 5.37 12.43
N GLY A 30 8.75 6.38 12.75
CA GLY A 30 9.15 7.71 13.15
C GLY A 30 9.20 8.76 12.03
N ASP A 31 9.28 8.35 10.76
CA ASP A 31 9.23 9.28 9.63
C ASP A 31 7.84 9.91 9.50
N THR A 32 7.78 11.09 8.91
CA THR A 32 6.50 11.67 8.48
C THR A 32 5.98 10.88 7.28
N ALA A 33 4.74 10.44 7.33
CA ALA A 33 4.11 9.75 6.21
C ALA A 33 4.05 10.67 4.97
N PRO A 34 4.48 10.21 3.80
CA PRO A 34 4.31 10.97 2.56
C PRO A 34 2.83 11.31 2.34
N ASP A 35 2.56 12.56 1.99
CA ASP A 35 1.19 12.99 1.68
C ASP A 35 0.71 12.42 0.35
N PHE A 36 -0.60 12.29 0.22
CA PHE A 36 -1.24 11.88 -1.03
C PHE A 36 -2.49 12.70 -1.30
N ARG A 37 -2.84 12.79 -2.58
CA ARG A 37 -4.10 13.37 -3.04
C ARG A 37 -4.58 12.59 -4.25
N LEU A 38 -5.49 11.63 -4.03
CA LEU A 38 -5.96 10.65 -5.01
C LEU A 38 -7.49 10.61 -5.04
N VAL A 39 -8.05 10.12 -6.14
CA VAL A 39 -9.50 9.92 -6.29
C VAL A 39 -9.86 8.55 -5.76
N ASP A 40 -10.94 8.44 -4.98
CA ASP A 40 -11.49 7.17 -4.51
C ASP A 40 -12.48 6.55 -5.53
N GLN A 41 -13.00 5.36 -5.22
CA GLN A 41 -13.99 4.61 -6.02
C GLN A 41 -15.32 5.36 -6.26
N ASN A 42 -15.58 6.44 -5.53
CA ASN A 42 -16.80 7.26 -5.64
C ASN A 42 -16.54 8.59 -6.36
N GLY A 43 -15.33 8.78 -6.93
CA GLY A 43 -14.92 10.02 -7.56
C GLY A 43 -14.56 11.16 -6.58
N THR A 44 -14.47 10.87 -5.28
CA THR A 44 -14.10 11.85 -4.26
C THR A 44 -12.57 11.91 -4.12
N ILE A 45 -12.02 13.13 -4.10
CA ILE A 45 -10.60 13.33 -3.83
C ILE A 45 -10.35 13.14 -2.34
N ARG A 46 -9.39 12.28 -2.01
CA ARG A 46 -8.93 12.01 -0.66
C ARG A 46 -7.47 12.40 -0.50
N SER A 47 -7.14 12.91 0.68
CA SER A 47 -5.78 13.25 1.10
C SER A 47 -5.47 12.64 2.47
N LEU A 48 -4.20 12.55 2.83
CA LEU A 48 -3.82 12.05 4.15
C LEU A 48 -4.41 12.93 5.27
N SER A 49 -4.53 14.24 5.04
CA SER A 49 -5.10 15.19 6.00
C SER A 49 -6.58 14.93 6.34
N ASP A 50 -7.33 14.24 5.47
CA ASP A 50 -8.74 13.87 5.75
C ASP A 50 -8.86 12.88 6.92
N PHE A 51 -7.76 12.24 7.27
CA PHE A 51 -7.66 11.25 8.35
C PHE A 51 -6.89 11.77 9.58
N SER A 52 -6.61 13.08 9.64
CA SER A 52 -5.88 13.68 10.76
C SER A 52 -6.54 13.37 12.12
N GLY A 53 -5.72 13.05 13.12
CA GLY A 53 -6.21 12.69 14.46
C GLY A 53 -6.68 11.25 14.60
N GLN A 54 -6.58 10.43 13.55
CA GLN A 54 -6.94 9.01 13.53
C GLN A 54 -5.74 8.15 13.14
N TRP A 55 -5.75 6.90 13.55
CA TRP A 55 -4.87 5.91 12.97
C TRP A 55 -5.26 5.62 11.53
N VAL A 56 -4.28 5.45 10.63
CA VAL A 56 -4.53 5.09 9.23
C VAL A 56 -3.80 3.80 8.90
N VAL A 57 -4.56 2.81 8.46
CA VAL A 57 -4.05 1.58 7.85
C VAL A 57 -4.00 1.82 6.35
N LEU A 58 -2.86 2.31 5.85
CA LEU A 58 -2.63 2.56 4.44
C LEU A 58 -2.02 1.30 3.81
N TYR A 59 -2.82 0.51 3.08
CA TYR A 59 -2.33 -0.70 2.45
C TYR A 59 -2.25 -0.57 0.94
N PHE A 60 -1.08 -0.89 0.38
CA PHE A 60 -0.84 -1.00 -1.05
C PHE A 60 -1.06 -2.43 -1.50
N TYR A 61 -1.69 -2.62 -2.65
CA TYR A 61 -1.95 -3.94 -3.20
C TYR A 61 -1.79 -3.96 -4.72
N PRO A 62 -1.39 -5.11 -5.31
CA PRO A 62 -1.04 -5.22 -6.72
C PRO A 62 -2.15 -4.88 -7.70
N LYS A 63 -3.38 -5.41 -7.49
CA LYS A 63 -4.46 -5.28 -8.47
C LYS A 63 -5.82 -5.70 -7.91
N ASP A 64 -6.85 -4.93 -8.29
CA ASP A 64 -8.25 -5.25 -8.00
C ASP A 64 -8.64 -6.65 -8.48
N ASP A 65 -9.57 -7.25 -7.74
CA ASP A 65 -10.26 -8.51 -8.08
C ASP A 65 -9.31 -9.72 -8.32
N THR A 66 -8.07 -9.65 -7.82
CA THR A 66 -7.17 -10.82 -7.77
C THR A 66 -7.35 -11.59 -6.46
N PRO A 67 -7.12 -12.93 -6.43
CA PRO A 67 -7.46 -13.75 -5.26
C PRO A 67 -6.84 -13.26 -3.94
N GLY A 68 -5.56 -12.88 -3.95
CA GLY A 68 -4.89 -12.39 -2.75
C GLY A 68 -5.36 -11.01 -2.30
N CYS A 69 -5.59 -10.08 -3.24
CA CYS A 69 -6.06 -8.73 -2.92
C CYS A 69 -7.52 -8.76 -2.43
N THR A 70 -8.35 -9.61 -3.04
CA THR A 70 -9.73 -9.82 -2.59
C THR A 70 -9.77 -10.38 -1.17
N LYS A 71 -8.92 -11.37 -0.86
CA LYS A 71 -8.85 -11.95 0.48
C LYS A 71 -8.46 -10.91 1.53
N GLU A 72 -7.45 -10.09 1.24
CA GLU A 72 -6.98 -9.02 2.12
C GLU A 72 -8.04 -7.95 2.34
N ALA A 73 -8.65 -7.44 1.26
CA ALA A 73 -9.71 -6.44 1.34
C ALA A 73 -10.94 -6.94 2.12
N CYS A 74 -11.37 -8.18 1.89
CA CYS A 74 -12.45 -8.80 2.65
C CYS A 74 -12.09 -8.97 4.13
N SER A 75 -10.85 -9.34 4.46
CA SER A 75 -10.38 -9.41 5.85
C SER A 75 -10.46 -8.05 6.54
N PHE A 76 -10.03 -6.97 5.89
CA PHE A 76 -10.20 -5.60 6.43
C PHE A 76 -11.66 -5.19 6.57
N ARG A 77 -12.52 -5.55 5.61
CA ARG A 77 -13.97 -5.31 5.70
C ARG A 77 -14.57 -6.00 6.92
N ASP A 78 -14.24 -7.27 7.13
CA ASP A 78 -14.82 -8.09 8.19
C ASP A 78 -14.35 -7.60 9.58
N ASP A 79 -13.13 -7.12 9.71
CA ASP A 79 -12.57 -6.55 10.95
C ASP A 79 -12.76 -5.04 11.10
N LEU A 80 -13.44 -4.37 10.14
CA LEU A 80 -13.53 -2.90 10.10
C LEU A 80 -14.11 -2.30 11.37
N THR A 81 -15.18 -2.87 11.89
CA THR A 81 -15.81 -2.41 13.15
C THR A 81 -14.84 -2.44 14.33
N THR A 82 -13.97 -3.44 14.38
CA THR A 82 -12.93 -3.54 15.42
C THR A 82 -11.86 -2.48 15.24
N LEU A 83 -11.37 -2.29 14.00
CA LEU A 83 -10.39 -1.26 13.66
C LEU A 83 -10.91 0.15 13.97
N GLU A 84 -12.17 0.44 13.62
CA GLU A 84 -12.79 1.73 13.90
C GLU A 84 -12.98 2.00 15.40
N LYS A 85 -13.30 0.98 16.20
CA LYS A 85 -13.34 1.10 17.67
C LYS A 85 -11.96 1.41 18.27
N LEU A 86 -10.89 1.01 17.60
CA LEU A 86 -9.51 1.33 17.96
C LEU A 86 -9.04 2.67 17.36
N GLY A 87 -9.95 3.42 16.71
CA GLY A 87 -9.66 4.72 16.12
C GLY A 87 -8.93 4.66 14.78
N ALA A 88 -8.94 3.51 14.10
CA ALA A 88 -8.23 3.32 12.84
C ALA A 88 -9.18 3.39 11.62
N LYS A 89 -8.70 4.02 10.54
CA LYS A 89 -9.31 4.03 9.23
C LYS A 89 -8.49 3.20 8.26
N VAL A 90 -9.18 2.40 7.44
CA VAL A 90 -8.55 1.58 6.39
C VAL A 90 -8.61 2.34 5.07
N VAL A 91 -7.50 2.37 4.35
CA VAL A 91 -7.36 3.01 3.04
C VAL A 91 -6.53 2.11 2.14
N GLY A 92 -7.12 1.64 1.03
CA GLY A 92 -6.41 0.85 0.04
C GLY A 92 -5.87 1.73 -1.09
N VAL A 93 -4.73 1.35 -1.65
CA VAL A 93 -4.10 2.05 -2.79
C VAL A 93 -3.59 1.03 -3.81
N SER A 94 -3.97 1.18 -5.07
CA SER A 94 -3.34 0.46 -6.18
C SER A 94 -3.18 1.36 -7.41
N VAL A 95 -2.53 0.84 -8.44
CA VAL A 95 -2.39 1.53 -9.73
C VAL A 95 -3.59 1.35 -10.65
N ASP A 96 -4.63 0.68 -10.19
CA ASP A 96 -5.90 0.59 -10.92
C ASP A 96 -6.61 1.96 -10.93
N ASP A 97 -7.53 2.15 -11.87
CA ASP A 97 -8.34 3.38 -11.96
C ASP A 97 -9.58 3.34 -11.04
N SER A 98 -10.24 4.47 -10.88
CA SER A 98 -11.42 4.60 -10.00
C SER A 98 -12.61 3.76 -10.47
N ASP A 99 -12.75 3.49 -11.77
CA ASP A 99 -13.82 2.63 -12.30
C ASP A 99 -13.59 1.17 -11.91
N SER A 100 -12.34 0.70 -11.96
CA SER A 100 -11.93 -0.61 -11.45
C SER A 100 -12.23 -0.73 -9.95
N HIS A 101 -11.80 0.25 -9.18
CA HIS A 101 -12.06 0.32 -7.74
C HIS A 101 -13.56 0.32 -7.42
N SER A 102 -14.39 1.04 -8.20
CA SER A 102 -15.84 1.06 -8.01
C SER A 102 -16.47 -0.32 -8.19
N LYS A 103 -16.05 -1.05 -9.24
CA LYS A 103 -16.50 -2.43 -9.49
C LYS A 103 -16.03 -3.38 -8.38
N PHE A 104 -14.76 -3.27 -7.97
CA PHE A 104 -14.18 -4.10 -6.92
C PHE A 104 -14.88 -3.85 -5.58
N ALA A 105 -15.03 -2.59 -5.16
CA ALA A 105 -15.72 -2.22 -3.93
C ALA A 105 -17.19 -2.68 -3.92
N SER A 106 -17.92 -2.48 -5.02
CA SER A 106 -19.30 -2.95 -5.16
C SER A 106 -19.41 -4.46 -5.05
N LYS A 107 -18.55 -5.20 -5.77
CA LYS A 107 -18.59 -6.67 -5.84
C LYS A 107 -18.39 -7.32 -4.47
N TYR A 108 -17.50 -6.75 -3.66
CA TYR A 108 -17.13 -7.30 -2.36
C TYR A 108 -17.65 -6.50 -1.17
N HIS A 109 -18.50 -5.49 -1.42
CA HIS A 109 -19.09 -4.61 -0.40
C HIS A 109 -18.04 -4.00 0.53
N LEU A 110 -16.98 -3.42 -0.08
CA LEU A 110 -15.89 -2.78 0.66
C LEU A 110 -16.31 -1.36 1.09
N PRO A 111 -16.42 -1.06 2.40
CA PRO A 111 -16.99 0.20 2.88
C PRO A 111 -15.93 1.30 3.13
N PHE A 112 -14.68 1.05 2.80
CA PHE A 112 -13.56 1.96 2.99
C PHE A 112 -13.01 2.48 1.65
N PRO A 113 -12.26 3.61 1.64
CA PRO A 113 -11.70 4.18 0.42
C PRO A 113 -10.68 3.26 -0.25
N LEU A 114 -10.81 3.10 -1.57
CA LEU A 114 -9.80 2.56 -2.48
C LEU A 114 -9.33 3.70 -3.39
N LEU A 115 -8.05 4.01 -3.36
CA LEU A 115 -7.46 5.19 -4.00
C LEU A 115 -6.74 4.82 -5.29
N ALA A 116 -7.09 5.49 -6.38
CA ALA A 116 -6.54 5.27 -7.71
C ALA A 116 -5.21 6.03 -7.89
N ASP A 117 -4.08 5.34 -7.74
CA ASP A 117 -2.72 5.85 -7.99
C ASP A 117 -2.24 5.41 -9.38
N ALA A 118 -3.00 5.76 -10.42
CA ALA A 118 -2.79 5.26 -11.79
C ALA A 118 -1.39 5.54 -12.36
N ASP A 119 -0.72 6.59 -11.91
CA ASP A 119 0.65 6.90 -12.30
C ASP A 119 1.71 6.32 -11.35
N GLY A 120 1.31 5.72 -10.23
CA GLY A 120 2.17 5.06 -9.26
C GLY A 120 3.02 6.00 -8.39
N ARG A 121 2.73 7.32 -8.40
CA ARG A 121 3.57 8.29 -7.67
C ARG A 121 3.47 8.14 -6.16
N VAL A 122 2.29 7.84 -5.65
CA VAL A 122 2.10 7.64 -4.21
C VAL A 122 2.75 6.33 -3.80
N ALA A 123 2.53 5.24 -4.54
CA ALA A 123 3.19 3.97 -4.29
C ALA A 123 4.73 4.10 -4.32
N ASP A 124 5.28 4.92 -5.24
CA ASP A 124 6.72 5.19 -5.33
C ASP A 124 7.23 5.94 -4.09
N SER A 125 6.50 6.96 -3.62
CA SER A 125 6.88 7.73 -2.42
C SER A 125 6.90 6.90 -1.13
N TYR A 126 6.17 5.79 -1.11
CA TYR A 126 6.18 4.81 -0.03
C TYR A 126 7.12 3.63 -0.29
N GLY A 127 7.89 3.62 -1.39
CA GLY A 127 8.72 2.48 -1.79
C GLY A 127 7.92 1.22 -2.14
N ALA A 128 6.62 1.39 -2.32
CA ALA A 128 5.66 0.33 -2.62
C ALA A 128 5.38 0.15 -4.12
N LEU A 129 6.19 0.73 -5.00
CA LEU A 129 6.05 0.57 -6.45
C LEU A 129 7.06 -0.43 -6.99
N THR A 130 6.62 -1.33 -7.85
CA THR A 130 7.47 -2.09 -8.79
C THR A 130 7.25 -1.49 -10.17
N ASN A 131 8.32 -0.96 -10.76
CA ASN A 131 8.30 -0.39 -12.10
C ASN A 131 9.16 -1.25 -13.04
N LEU A 132 8.51 -2.01 -13.92
CA LEU A 132 9.15 -2.89 -14.90
C LEU A 132 8.86 -2.35 -16.30
N LEU A 133 9.73 -1.46 -16.80
CA LEU A 133 9.65 -0.87 -18.14
C LEU A 133 8.28 -0.22 -18.44
N LEU A 134 7.30 -1.03 -18.87
CA LEU A 134 5.95 -0.58 -19.25
C LEU A 134 4.87 -0.99 -18.23
N LEU A 135 5.24 -1.72 -17.18
CA LEU A 135 4.32 -2.24 -16.20
C LEU A 135 4.61 -1.67 -14.81
N LYS A 136 3.65 -0.95 -14.26
CA LYS A 136 3.66 -0.48 -12.88
C LYS A 136 2.72 -1.35 -12.04
N ILE A 137 3.20 -1.82 -10.90
CA ILE A 137 2.44 -2.65 -9.98
C ILE A 137 2.79 -2.20 -8.56
N ALA A 138 1.78 -1.95 -7.74
CA ALA A 138 2.02 -1.73 -6.32
C ALA A 138 2.43 -3.05 -5.64
N LYS A 139 3.40 -2.96 -4.74
CA LYS A 139 3.79 -4.06 -3.84
C LYS A 139 2.73 -4.21 -2.75
N ARG A 140 2.70 -5.38 -2.11
CA ARG A 140 1.83 -5.62 -0.97
C ARG A 140 2.51 -5.15 0.31
N TYR A 141 2.48 -3.83 0.54
CA TYR A 141 3.03 -3.17 1.71
C TYR A 141 1.93 -2.45 2.47
N THR A 142 2.02 -2.43 3.80
CA THR A 142 1.10 -1.68 4.63
C THR A 142 1.86 -0.79 5.59
N PHE A 143 1.35 0.42 5.78
CA PHE A 143 1.87 1.43 6.69
C PHE A 143 0.81 1.75 7.72
N LEU A 144 1.13 1.55 8.99
CA LEU A 144 0.32 2.03 10.10
C LEU A 144 0.79 3.44 10.43
N ILE A 145 -0.08 4.43 10.23
CA ILE A 145 0.21 5.85 10.44
C ILE A 145 -0.51 6.31 11.70
N ASP A 146 0.21 6.96 12.59
CA ASP A 146 -0.34 7.46 13.85
C ASP A 146 -1.21 8.72 13.66
N PRO A 147 -2.00 9.14 14.67
CA PRO A 147 -2.84 10.33 14.61
C PRO A 147 -2.09 11.65 14.35
N LYS A 148 -0.74 11.67 14.45
CA LYS A 148 0.12 12.82 14.14
C LYS A 148 0.70 12.78 12.74
N GLY A 149 0.29 11.80 11.92
CA GLY A 149 0.80 11.61 10.56
C GLY A 149 2.21 11.01 10.49
N LYS A 150 2.63 10.27 11.51
CA LYS A 150 3.92 9.58 11.54
C LYS A 150 3.74 8.09 11.27
N ILE A 151 4.69 7.49 10.57
CA ILE A 151 4.76 6.04 10.41
C ILE A 151 5.03 5.41 11.78
N ALA A 152 4.10 4.61 12.27
CA ALA A 152 4.25 3.87 13.51
C ALA A 152 4.81 2.46 13.22
N LYS A 153 4.33 1.79 12.19
CA LYS A 153 4.79 0.46 11.79
C LYS A 153 4.71 0.26 10.28
N VAL A 154 5.58 -0.61 9.77
CA VAL A 154 5.66 -0.96 8.34
C VAL A 154 5.61 -2.47 8.18
N TYR A 155 4.75 -2.95 7.28
CA TYR A 155 4.58 -4.36 6.96
C TYR A 155 4.99 -4.58 5.51
N LEU A 156 6.16 -5.18 5.27
CA LEU A 156 6.73 -5.43 3.94
C LEU A 156 6.50 -6.87 3.45
N SER A 157 5.98 -7.73 4.32
CA SER A 157 5.62 -9.10 4.01
C SER A 157 4.28 -9.42 4.68
N VAL A 158 3.23 -9.51 3.90
CA VAL A 158 1.85 -9.58 4.37
C VAL A 158 1.25 -10.96 4.08
N ASP A 159 0.76 -11.63 5.12
CA ASP A 159 -0.16 -12.75 4.97
C ASP A 159 -1.61 -12.23 4.87
N THR A 160 -2.17 -12.24 3.66
CA THR A 160 -3.50 -11.71 3.36
C THR A 160 -4.63 -12.32 4.16
N SER A 161 -4.40 -13.46 4.83
CA SER A 161 -5.41 -14.14 5.65
C SER A 161 -5.42 -13.72 7.11
N ARG A 162 -4.37 -13.03 7.58
CA ARG A 162 -4.15 -12.69 8.99
C ARG A 162 -3.83 -11.23 9.21
N HIS A 163 -3.64 -10.48 8.11
CA HIS A 163 -3.08 -9.13 8.17
C HIS A 163 -3.95 -8.14 8.93
N SER A 164 -5.28 -8.17 8.74
CA SER A 164 -6.19 -7.32 9.51
C SER A 164 -6.12 -7.59 11.02
N GLN A 165 -6.04 -8.86 11.41
CA GLN A 165 -5.91 -9.25 12.81
C GLN A 165 -4.55 -8.85 13.38
N GLU A 166 -3.46 -8.97 12.60
CA GLU A 166 -2.12 -8.50 13.01
C GLU A 166 -2.15 -7.00 13.35
N ILE A 167 -2.81 -6.19 12.51
CA ILE A 167 -2.96 -4.75 12.76
C ILE A 167 -3.84 -4.45 13.98
N VAL A 168 -4.95 -5.20 14.16
CA VAL A 168 -5.80 -5.10 15.35
C VAL A 168 -4.98 -5.36 16.62
N ASP A 169 -4.11 -6.37 16.61
CA ASP A 169 -3.28 -6.72 17.77
C ASP A 169 -2.21 -5.65 18.03
N ASP A 170 -1.63 -5.08 16.98
CA ASP A 170 -0.67 -3.97 17.08
C ASP A 170 -1.30 -2.68 17.63
N LEU A 171 -2.54 -2.39 17.29
CA LEU A 171 -3.28 -1.21 17.78
C LEU A 171 -3.72 -1.32 19.25
N LYS A 172 -3.75 -2.54 19.80
CA LYS A 172 -4.10 -2.79 21.21
C LYS A 172 -2.91 -2.67 22.17
N ASN A 173 -1.67 -2.77 21.63
CA ASN A 173 -0.43 -2.75 22.41
C ASN A 173 0.17 -1.34 22.46
#